data_b0071ce71ab2d92523f3c232aca4f55c
#
_entry.id   b0071ce71ab2d92523f3c232aca4f55c
#
_cell.length_a   1.000
_cell.length_b   1.000
_cell.length_c   1.000
_cell.angle_alpha   90.00
_cell.angle_beta   90.00
_cell.angle_gamma   90.00
#
_symmetry.space_group_name_H-M   'P 1'
#
loop_
_entity.id
_entity.type
_entity.pdbx_description
1 polymer ?
#
loop_
_entity_poly.entity_id
_entity_poly.type
_entity_poly.pdbx_seq_one_letter_code
_entity_poly.pdbx_strand_id
1 'polypeptide(L)'
;MAFFSKGKESKPQVTTAKPQAKAKEKPAPAKAPAQTNDTTISKNITIEGDISGTDAITVEGTLMGNITVNNVVIGKNGSVTGSITAQKVMVSGNVNGNITCNDLDIMHHGYVTNKIHANKIMVSGEILGDVLAENSINVTPTGKIKTESLSSKHVTVNGTIEGKVSASELLSVGSNGFVNGEISVKNIKTDEGGRVIGSMAMYEAPTPPPTKIKKEPEMIDAVIEN
;
A
#
# COMPACT_ATOMS: atom_id res chain seq x y z
N MET A 1 -34.54 87.96 -26.68
CA MET A 1 -33.53 88.85 -26.10
C MET A 1 -32.45 88.00 -25.49
N ALA A 2 -31.29 87.88 -26.17
CA ALA A 2 -30.07 88.58 -25.86
C ALA A 2 -29.44 88.01 -24.56
N PHE A 3 -28.25 87.58 -24.37
CA PHE A 3 -26.93 87.85 -24.91
C PHE A 3 -25.98 86.80 -24.34
N PHE A 4 -25.01 86.36 -25.17
CA PHE A 4 -23.56 86.43 -25.00
C PHE A 4 -22.97 86.07 -23.60
N SER A 5 -21.93 85.26 -23.46
CA SER A 5 -20.58 85.51 -23.87
C SER A 5 -19.69 84.32 -23.43
N LYS A 6 -18.98 83.71 -24.31
CA LYS A 6 -17.53 83.57 -24.47
C LYS A 6 -16.65 83.68 -23.21
N GLY A 7 -16.02 82.67 -22.83
CA GLY A 7 -14.92 82.61 -21.88
C GLY A 7 -13.99 81.42 -22.17
N LYS A 8 -12.86 81.70 -22.76
CA LYS A 8 -11.71 80.90 -23.11
C LYS A 8 -10.90 80.47 -21.85
N GLU A 9 -10.17 79.42 -22.05
CA GLU A 9 -8.90 79.05 -21.36
C GLU A 9 -9.07 78.42 -20.00
N SER A 10 -8.49 77.29 -19.71
CA SER A 10 -7.15 76.82 -19.92
C SER A 10 -7.03 75.35 -19.52
N LYS A 11 -6.28 74.60 -20.27
CA LYS A 11 -5.83 73.26 -19.83
C LYS A 11 -4.94 73.37 -18.60
N PRO A 12 -4.96 72.37 -17.75
CA PRO A 12 -3.76 71.63 -17.43
C PRO A 12 -3.87 70.17 -17.77
N GLN A 13 -2.84 69.67 -18.42
CA GLN A 13 -2.52 68.27 -18.63
C GLN A 13 -2.45 67.59 -17.27
N VAL A 14 -3.31 66.61 -17.05
CA VAL A 14 -3.08 65.59 -16.04
C VAL A 14 -2.73 64.33 -16.76
N THR A 15 -1.51 63.94 -16.59
CA THR A 15 -0.91 62.67 -16.97
C THR A 15 -1.81 61.49 -16.61
N THR A 16 -2.36 60.87 -17.62
CA THR A 16 -3.05 59.58 -17.52
C THR A 16 -2.03 58.51 -17.15
N ALA A 17 -1.95 58.13 -15.90
CA ALA A 17 -1.35 56.88 -15.53
C ALA A 17 -2.22 55.75 -16.09
N LYS A 18 -1.70 55.10 -17.10
CA LYS A 18 -2.20 53.88 -17.69
C LYS A 18 -2.25 52.79 -16.60
N PRO A 19 -3.41 52.18 -16.33
CA PRO A 19 -3.41 50.98 -15.49
C PRO A 19 -2.65 49.88 -16.24
N GLN A 20 -1.51 49.44 -15.70
CA GLN A 20 -0.87 48.22 -16.14
C GLN A 20 -1.86 47.07 -15.98
N ALA A 21 -2.34 46.58 -17.10
CA ALA A 21 -2.99 45.32 -17.19
C ALA A 21 -2.01 44.27 -16.64
N LYS A 22 -2.34 43.67 -15.51
CA LYS A 22 -1.70 42.43 -15.04
C LYS A 22 -1.73 41.46 -16.21
N ALA A 23 -0.56 41.20 -16.75
CA ALA A 23 -0.36 40.10 -17.67
C ALA A 23 -0.90 38.84 -16.95
N LYS A 24 -1.94 38.26 -17.51
CA LYS A 24 -2.37 36.93 -17.16
C LYS A 24 -1.19 36.03 -17.43
N GLU A 25 -0.56 35.59 -16.38
CA GLU A 25 0.42 34.51 -16.41
C GLU A 25 -0.26 33.36 -17.15
N LYS A 26 0.24 33.11 -18.35
CA LYS A 26 -0.13 31.95 -19.16
C LYS A 26 0.18 30.73 -18.28
N PRO A 27 -0.79 29.86 -17.98
CA PRO A 27 -0.46 28.64 -17.25
C PRO A 27 0.64 27.94 -17.99
N ALA A 28 1.74 27.65 -17.30
CA ALA A 28 2.79 26.81 -17.83
C ALA A 28 2.13 25.54 -18.40
N PRO A 29 2.56 25.05 -19.57
CA PRO A 29 2.00 23.84 -20.12
C PRO A 29 2.14 22.76 -19.04
N ALA A 30 1.01 22.22 -18.62
CA ALA A 30 0.96 21.06 -17.74
C ALA A 30 1.94 20.06 -18.36
N LYS A 31 2.94 19.65 -17.58
CA LYS A 31 3.83 18.55 -17.94
C LYS A 31 2.93 17.46 -18.49
N ALA A 32 3.07 17.16 -19.78
CA ALA A 32 2.39 16.04 -20.40
C ALA A 32 2.61 14.84 -19.49
N PRO A 33 1.55 14.09 -19.13
CA PRO A 33 1.75 12.87 -18.36
C PRO A 33 2.78 12.06 -19.10
N ALA A 34 3.85 11.67 -18.41
CA ALA A 34 4.79 10.71 -18.94
C ALA A 34 3.94 9.60 -19.55
N GLN A 35 4.16 9.26 -20.81
CA GLN A 35 3.48 8.17 -21.46
C GLN A 35 3.91 6.92 -20.70
N THR A 36 3.15 6.54 -19.68
CA THR A 36 3.23 5.24 -19.08
C THR A 36 2.65 4.31 -20.12
N ASN A 37 3.45 3.35 -20.58
CA ASN A 37 2.97 2.28 -21.46
C ASN A 37 2.09 1.33 -20.63
N ASP A 38 1.00 1.85 -20.09
CA ASP A 38 0.10 1.09 -19.24
C ASP A 38 -0.67 0.09 -20.10
N THR A 39 -0.48 -1.18 -19.81
CA THR A 39 -1.27 -2.24 -20.45
C THR A 39 -2.60 -2.36 -19.70
N THR A 40 -3.72 -2.21 -20.41
CA THR A 40 -5.05 -2.35 -19.83
C THR A 40 -5.77 -3.58 -20.36
N ILE A 41 -6.16 -4.48 -19.47
CA ILE A 41 -7.03 -5.61 -19.76
C ILE A 41 -8.47 -5.18 -19.46
N SER A 42 -9.26 -4.98 -20.54
CA SER A 42 -10.64 -4.50 -20.42
C SER A 42 -11.58 -5.58 -19.85
N LYS A 43 -12.75 -5.14 -19.39
CA LYS A 43 -13.84 -6.03 -18.95
C LYS A 43 -14.15 -7.07 -20.03
N ASN A 44 -14.60 -8.25 -19.62
CA ASN A 44 -14.97 -9.37 -20.49
C ASN A 44 -13.79 -9.98 -21.29
N ILE A 45 -12.57 -9.59 -21.01
CA ILE A 45 -11.39 -10.25 -21.53
C ILE A 45 -10.90 -11.25 -20.48
N THR A 46 -10.72 -12.50 -20.92
CA THR A 46 -10.07 -13.53 -20.11
C THR A 46 -8.70 -13.81 -20.72
N ILE A 47 -7.67 -13.73 -19.89
CA ILE A 47 -6.31 -14.07 -20.26
C ILE A 47 -5.89 -15.28 -19.43
N GLU A 48 -5.43 -16.31 -20.10
CA GLU A 48 -4.81 -17.48 -19.49
C GLU A 48 -3.33 -17.50 -19.86
N GLY A 49 -2.45 -17.41 -18.88
CA GLY A 49 -1.01 -17.42 -19.09
C GLY A 49 -0.29 -16.38 -18.24
N ASP A 50 1.04 -16.40 -18.33
CA ASP A 50 1.90 -15.55 -17.53
C ASP A 50 2.12 -14.20 -18.22
N ILE A 51 2.05 -13.13 -17.43
CA ILE A 51 2.33 -11.77 -17.87
C ILE A 51 3.60 -11.29 -17.21
N SER A 52 4.56 -10.87 -18.01
CA SER A 52 5.80 -10.26 -17.52
C SER A 52 6.10 -8.95 -18.24
N GLY A 53 6.57 -7.97 -17.49
CA GLY A 53 6.90 -6.65 -18.01
C GLY A 53 7.52 -5.75 -16.95
N THR A 54 7.96 -4.57 -17.36
CA THR A 54 8.54 -3.55 -16.47
C THR A 54 7.61 -2.39 -16.17
N ASP A 55 6.49 -2.30 -16.90
CA ASP A 55 5.57 -1.18 -16.83
C ASP A 55 4.37 -1.48 -15.93
N ALA A 56 3.37 -0.61 -15.95
CA ALA A 56 2.16 -0.81 -15.18
C ALA A 56 1.12 -1.63 -15.97
N ILE A 57 0.40 -2.47 -15.25
CA ILE A 57 -0.75 -3.20 -15.79
C ILE A 57 -2.03 -2.88 -15.03
N THR A 58 -3.08 -2.58 -15.77
CA THR A 58 -4.42 -2.41 -15.22
C THR A 58 -5.32 -3.57 -15.65
N VAL A 59 -5.84 -4.31 -14.68
CA VAL A 59 -6.69 -5.50 -14.91
C VAL A 59 -8.13 -5.18 -14.53
N GLU A 60 -9.01 -5.07 -15.51
CA GLU A 60 -10.46 -4.97 -15.29
C GLU A 60 -11.22 -6.24 -15.73
N GLY A 61 -10.54 -7.16 -16.41
CA GLY A 61 -11.05 -8.46 -16.83
C GLY A 61 -10.65 -9.60 -15.91
N THR A 62 -10.65 -10.82 -16.44
CA THR A 62 -10.20 -12.02 -15.72
C THR A 62 -8.82 -12.44 -16.19
N LEU A 63 -7.93 -12.69 -15.25
CA LEU A 63 -6.59 -13.17 -15.52
C LEU A 63 -6.33 -14.45 -14.71
N MET A 64 -5.89 -15.48 -15.39
CA MET A 64 -5.50 -16.76 -14.80
C MET A 64 -4.04 -17.07 -15.16
N GLY A 65 -3.14 -16.89 -14.18
CA GLY A 65 -1.70 -17.06 -14.37
C GLY A 65 -0.86 -16.16 -13.46
N ASN A 66 0.43 -16.08 -13.76
CA ASN A 66 1.34 -15.30 -12.92
C ASN A 66 1.58 -13.91 -13.53
N ILE A 67 1.65 -12.91 -12.67
CA ILE A 67 1.96 -11.53 -13.05
C ILE A 67 3.30 -11.14 -12.45
N THR A 68 4.23 -10.70 -13.28
CA THR A 68 5.52 -10.15 -12.84
C THR A 68 5.74 -8.80 -13.52
N VAL A 69 5.42 -7.72 -12.82
CA VAL A 69 5.52 -6.34 -13.35
C VAL A 69 5.87 -5.36 -12.22
N ASN A 70 6.17 -4.12 -12.53
CA ASN A 70 6.46 -3.13 -11.48
C ASN A 70 5.20 -2.66 -10.76
N ASN A 71 4.14 -2.32 -11.49
CA ASN A 71 2.90 -1.81 -10.91
C ASN A 71 1.69 -2.63 -11.38
N VAL A 72 0.86 -3.06 -10.47
CA VAL A 72 -0.40 -3.76 -10.75
C VAL A 72 -1.57 -2.96 -10.19
N VAL A 73 -2.54 -2.68 -11.02
CA VAL A 73 -3.81 -2.09 -10.61
C VAL A 73 -4.93 -3.05 -10.99
N ILE A 74 -5.63 -3.59 -10.00
CA ILE A 74 -6.77 -4.46 -10.21
C ILE A 74 -8.03 -3.65 -9.99
N GLY A 75 -8.77 -3.39 -11.05
CA GLY A 75 -10.01 -2.63 -11.02
C GLY A 75 -11.14 -3.40 -10.33
N LYS A 76 -12.26 -2.74 -10.07
CA LYS A 76 -13.40 -3.31 -9.33
C LYS A 76 -14.00 -4.57 -9.96
N ASN A 77 -13.89 -4.69 -11.29
CA ASN A 77 -14.38 -5.87 -12.02
C ASN A 77 -13.27 -6.87 -12.34
N GLY A 78 -12.04 -6.53 -11.96
CA GLY A 78 -10.87 -7.37 -12.17
C GLY A 78 -10.89 -8.59 -11.26
N SER A 79 -10.61 -9.75 -11.83
CA SER A 79 -10.42 -11.00 -11.11
C SER A 79 -9.09 -11.61 -11.51
N VAL A 80 -8.22 -11.81 -10.55
CA VAL A 80 -6.91 -12.42 -10.78
C VAL A 80 -6.80 -13.72 -10.00
N THR A 81 -6.43 -14.78 -10.69
CA THR A 81 -6.16 -16.09 -10.08
C THR A 81 -4.73 -16.51 -10.39
N GLY A 82 -3.87 -16.59 -9.38
CA GLY A 82 -2.47 -16.97 -9.55
C GLY A 82 -1.52 -16.15 -8.66
N SER A 83 -0.25 -16.11 -9.02
CA SER A 83 0.75 -15.37 -8.23
C SER A 83 1.02 -13.98 -8.80
N ILE A 84 1.08 -12.98 -7.95
CA ILE A 84 1.41 -11.60 -8.33
C ILE A 84 2.74 -11.23 -7.70
N THR A 85 3.71 -10.84 -8.52
CA THR A 85 4.99 -10.31 -8.07
C THR A 85 5.16 -8.91 -8.64
N ALA A 86 5.18 -7.90 -7.77
CA ALA A 86 5.27 -6.50 -8.21
C ALA A 86 5.99 -5.63 -7.18
N GLN A 87 6.29 -4.39 -7.52
CA GLN A 87 6.74 -3.41 -6.53
C GLN A 87 5.55 -2.78 -5.82
N LYS A 88 4.53 -2.40 -6.59
CA LYS A 88 3.31 -1.81 -6.04
C LYS A 88 2.07 -2.52 -6.59
N VAL A 89 1.18 -2.90 -5.68
CA VAL A 89 -0.09 -3.56 -6.03
C VAL A 89 -1.25 -2.75 -5.44
N MET A 90 -2.20 -2.38 -6.27
CA MET A 90 -3.45 -1.74 -5.86
C MET A 90 -4.62 -2.65 -6.22
N VAL A 91 -5.40 -3.07 -5.23
CA VAL A 91 -6.48 -4.04 -5.40
C VAL A 91 -7.82 -3.40 -5.09
N SER A 92 -8.69 -3.29 -6.09
CA SER A 92 -10.10 -2.90 -5.93
C SER A 92 -11.08 -4.03 -6.30
N GLY A 93 -10.57 -5.10 -6.90
CA GLY A 93 -11.35 -6.27 -7.33
C GLY A 93 -11.04 -7.51 -6.50
N ASN A 94 -11.10 -8.67 -7.14
CA ASN A 94 -10.92 -9.97 -6.51
C ASN A 94 -9.55 -10.58 -6.87
N VAL A 95 -8.81 -11.01 -5.87
CA VAL A 95 -7.53 -11.69 -6.05
C VAL A 95 -7.54 -13.01 -5.28
N ASN A 96 -7.32 -14.09 -6.01
CA ASN A 96 -7.18 -15.42 -5.45
C ASN A 96 -5.79 -15.97 -5.76
N GLY A 97 -4.88 -15.84 -4.82
CA GLY A 97 -3.51 -16.31 -5.02
C GLY A 97 -2.48 -15.61 -4.13
N ASN A 98 -1.22 -15.89 -4.39
CA ASN A 98 -0.14 -15.34 -3.61
C ASN A 98 0.27 -13.96 -4.13
N ILE A 99 0.43 -13.00 -3.23
CA ILE A 99 0.90 -11.66 -3.57
C ILE A 99 2.28 -11.44 -2.91
N THR A 100 3.26 -11.10 -3.73
CA THR A 100 4.58 -10.68 -3.25
C THR A 100 4.88 -9.28 -3.80
N CYS A 101 4.99 -8.28 -2.90
CA CYS A 101 5.22 -6.91 -3.33
C CYS A 101 5.94 -6.07 -2.26
N ASN A 102 6.31 -4.84 -2.60
CA ASN A 102 6.81 -3.88 -1.61
C ASN A 102 5.65 -3.12 -0.95
N ASP A 103 4.78 -2.54 -1.76
CA ASP A 103 3.63 -1.77 -1.28
C ASP A 103 2.32 -2.40 -1.77
N LEU A 104 1.46 -2.78 -0.85
CA LEU A 104 0.13 -3.32 -1.13
C LEU A 104 -0.95 -2.38 -0.61
N ASP A 105 -1.84 -1.97 -1.49
CA ASP A 105 -2.97 -1.12 -1.17
C ASP A 105 -4.29 -1.81 -1.56
N ILE A 106 -5.06 -2.21 -0.57
CA ILE A 106 -6.36 -2.87 -0.78
C ILE A 106 -7.47 -1.87 -0.53
N MET A 107 -8.15 -1.48 -1.60
CA MET A 107 -9.27 -0.53 -1.58
C MET A 107 -10.54 -1.15 -1.00
N HIS A 108 -11.57 -0.32 -0.75
CA HIS A 108 -12.83 -0.72 -0.10
C HIS A 108 -13.55 -1.93 -0.69
N HIS A 109 -13.40 -2.18 -1.98
CA HIS A 109 -14.02 -3.33 -2.66
C HIS A 109 -13.04 -4.45 -2.95
N GLY A 110 -11.78 -4.28 -2.53
CA GLY A 110 -10.75 -5.28 -2.72
C GLY A 110 -10.99 -6.49 -1.83
N TYR A 111 -10.95 -7.66 -2.42
CA TYR A 111 -11.03 -8.93 -1.76
C TYR A 111 -9.82 -9.79 -2.12
N VAL A 112 -9.06 -10.18 -1.13
CA VAL A 112 -7.83 -10.96 -1.34
C VAL A 112 -7.89 -12.23 -0.53
N THR A 113 -7.64 -13.36 -1.20
CA THR A 113 -7.53 -14.68 -0.56
C THR A 113 -6.11 -15.23 -0.72
N ASN A 114 -5.67 -16.03 0.25
CA ASN A 114 -4.39 -16.73 0.35
C ASN A 114 -3.26 -15.88 0.98
N LYS A 115 -2.00 -16.11 0.55
CA LYS A 115 -0.84 -15.56 1.23
C LYS A 115 -0.41 -14.22 0.65
N ILE A 116 -0.17 -13.28 1.54
CA ILE A 116 0.34 -11.95 1.20
C ILE A 116 1.71 -11.77 1.85
N HIS A 117 2.70 -11.43 1.04
CA HIS A 117 4.03 -11.06 1.50
C HIS A 117 4.35 -9.66 0.96
N ALA A 118 4.47 -8.68 1.85
CA ALA A 118 4.75 -7.30 1.46
C ALA A 118 5.60 -6.57 2.49
N ASN A 119 6.19 -5.45 2.12
CA ASN A 119 6.87 -4.56 3.07
C ASN A 119 5.87 -3.69 3.83
N LYS A 120 4.96 -3.06 3.10
CA LYS A 120 3.91 -2.21 3.65
C LYS A 120 2.57 -2.63 3.11
N ILE A 121 1.58 -2.68 3.99
CA ILE A 121 0.22 -3.06 3.62
C ILE A 121 -0.76 -2.01 4.16
N MET A 122 -1.60 -1.48 3.29
CA MET A 122 -2.76 -0.66 3.64
C MET A 122 -4.04 -1.42 3.28
N VAL A 123 -4.93 -1.62 4.24
CA VAL A 123 -6.13 -2.44 4.07
C VAL A 123 -7.38 -1.61 4.33
N SER A 124 -8.16 -1.38 3.28
CA SER A 124 -9.49 -0.79 3.36
C SER A 124 -10.60 -1.76 2.93
N GLY A 125 -10.21 -2.88 2.35
CA GLY A 125 -11.09 -3.97 1.91
C GLY A 125 -11.08 -5.18 2.85
N GLU A 126 -11.25 -6.37 2.29
CA GLU A 126 -11.29 -7.63 3.03
C GLU A 126 -10.14 -8.55 2.62
N ILE A 127 -9.48 -9.14 3.62
CA ILE A 127 -8.43 -10.14 3.43
C ILE A 127 -8.85 -11.43 4.15
N LEU A 128 -8.71 -12.55 3.44
CA LEU A 128 -8.84 -13.89 3.98
C LEU A 128 -7.56 -14.69 3.72
N GLY A 129 -6.77 -14.97 4.74
CA GLY A 129 -5.55 -15.76 4.62
C GLY A 129 -4.38 -15.20 5.41
N ASP A 130 -3.19 -15.72 5.14
CA ASP A 130 -1.98 -15.36 5.88
C ASP A 130 -1.39 -14.04 5.39
N VAL A 131 -1.04 -13.17 6.32
CA VAL A 131 -0.46 -11.86 6.02
C VAL A 131 0.90 -11.73 6.67
N LEU A 132 1.94 -11.62 5.85
CA LEU A 132 3.29 -11.35 6.30
C LEU A 132 3.74 -9.98 5.77
N ALA A 133 3.90 -9.02 6.67
CA ALA A 133 4.46 -7.72 6.33
C ALA A 133 5.79 -7.50 7.07
N GLU A 134 6.82 -7.11 6.34
CA GLU A 134 8.13 -6.91 6.96
C GLU A 134 8.20 -5.67 7.84
N ASN A 135 7.53 -4.59 7.44
CA ASN A 135 7.61 -3.31 8.14
C ASN A 135 6.30 -2.92 8.84
N SER A 136 5.24 -2.68 8.07
CA SER A 136 4.01 -2.14 8.66
C SER A 136 2.74 -2.59 7.98
N ILE A 137 1.71 -2.78 8.79
CA ILE A 137 0.34 -3.01 8.36
C ILE A 137 -0.53 -1.88 8.92
N ASN A 138 -1.31 -1.25 8.05
CA ASN A 138 -2.28 -0.24 8.43
C ASN A 138 -3.68 -0.67 7.99
N VAL A 139 -4.54 -0.95 8.94
CA VAL A 139 -5.94 -1.34 8.70
C VAL A 139 -6.82 -0.12 8.92
N THR A 140 -7.47 0.35 7.88
CA THR A 140 -8.39 1.48 7.95
C THR A 140 -9.71 1.09 8.64
N PRO A 141 -10.57 2.03 9.05
CA PRO A 141 -11.83 1.73 9.74
C PRO A 141 -12.79 0.83 8.97
N THR A 142 -12.66 0.77 7.66
CA THR A 142 -13.49 -0.10 6.79
C THR A 142 -12.84 -1.44 6.50
N GLY A 143 -11.54 -1.58 6.81
CA GLY A 143 -10.77 -2.80 6.57
C GLY A 143 -11.15 -3.94 7.50
N LYS A 144 -11.26 -5.14 6.93
CA LYS A 144 -11.48 -6.38 7.66
C LYS A 144 -10.41 -7.40 7.28
N ILE A 145 -9.79 -7.98 8.27
CA ILE A 145 -8.80 -9.02 8.09
C ILE A 145 -9.23 -10.24 8.87
N LYS A 146 -9.39 -11.38 8.19
CA LYS A 146 -9.53 -12.69 8.79
C LYS A 146 -8.31 -13.52 8.43
N THR A 147 -7.49 -13.80 9.42
CA THR A 147 -6.19 -14.44 9.20
C THR A 147 -5.91 -15.52 10.23
N GLU A 148 -5.27 -16.60 9.76
CA GLU A 148 -4.71 -17.58 10.68
C GLU A 148 -3.38 -17.11 11.26
N SER A 149 -2.63 -16.30 10.49
CA SER A 149 -1.36 -15.74 10.94
C SER A 149 -1.08 -14.39 10.28
N LEU A 150 -1.02 -13.33 11.10
CA LEU A 150 -0.60 -12.01 10.70
C LEU A 150 0.73 -11.68 11.41
N SER A 151 1.77 -11.44 10.65
CA SER A 151 3.09 -11.09 11.21
C SER A 151 3.61 -9.79 10.64
N SER A 152 4.06 -8.86 11.51
CA SER A 152 4.65 -7.59 11.12
C SER A 152 5.50 -7.00 12.25
N LYS A 153 6.29 -5.97 11.94
CA LYS A 153 6.97 -5.16 12.98
C LYS A 153 5.98 -4.19 13.65
N HIS A 154 5.29 -3.42 12.82
CA HIS A 154 4.31 -2.43 13.29
C HIS A 154 2.93 -2.76 12.73
N VAL A 155 1.94 -2.83 13.60
CA VAL A 155 0.53 -3.05 13.19
C VAL A 155 -0.30 -1.89 13.73
N THR A 156 -0.96 -1.16 12.84
CA THR A 156 -1.93 -0.11 13.20
C THR A 156 -3.32 -0.56 12.79
N VAL A 157 -4.22 -0.67 13.75
CA VAL A 157 -5.57 -1.22 13.55
C VAL A 157 -6.60 -0.16 13.87
N ASN A 158 -7.30 0.34 12.84
CA ASN A 158 -8.50 1.15 13.00
C ASN A 158 -9.76 0.40 12.55
N GLY A 159 -9.62 -0.79 11.96
CA GLY A 159 -10.69 -1.66 11.50
C GLY A 159 -10.83 -2.92 12.34
N THR A 160 -11.25 -4.01 11.70
CA THR A 160 -11.48 -5.30 12.35
C THR A 160 -10.42 -6.31 11.96
N ILE A 161 -9.81 -6.96 12.94
CA ILE A 161 -8.92 -8.10 12.74
C ILE A 161 -9.44 -9.29 13.55
N GLU A 162 -9.57 -10.43 12.89
CA GLU A 162 -9.92 -11.71 13.49
C GLU A 162 -8.82 -12.74 13.21
N GLY A 163 -8.25 -13.33 14.26
CA GLY A 163 -7.25 -14.39 14.16
C GLY A 163 -5.98 -14.12 14.96
N LYS A 164 -4.85 -14.71 14.54
CA LYS A 164 -3.58 -14.59 15.25
C LYS A 164 -2.77 -13.41 14.73
N VAL A 165 -2.44 -12.48 15.63
CA VAL A 165 -1.66 -11.27 15.33
C VAL A 165 -0.32 -11.33 16.05
N SER A 166 0.76 -11.24 15.30
CA SER A 166 2.13 -11.20 15.82
C SER A 166 2.81 -9.90 15.42
N ALA A 167 3.06 -9.02 16.40
CA ALA A 167 3.78 -7.78 16.17
C ALA A 167 5.10 -7.76 16.95
N SER A 168 6.22 -7.75 16.22
CA SER A 168 7.53 -7.83 16.88
C SER A 168 7.96 -6.55 17.60
N GLU A 169 7.36 -5.41 17.27
CA GLU A 169 7.70 -4.12 17.88
C GLU A 169 6.50 -3.43 18.53
N LEU A 170 5.47 -3.08 17.74
CA LEU A 170 4.33 -2.30 18.23
C LEU A 170 3.01 -2.71 17.58
N LEU A 171 2.00 -2.95 18.41
CA LEU A 171 0.60 -2.99 17.99
C LEU A 171 -0.10 -1.72 18.48
N SER A 172 -0.62 -0.92 17.56
CA SER A 172 -1.41 0.27 17.86
C SER A 172 -2.88 0.03 17.47
N VAL A 173 -3.77 0.07 18.43
CA VAL A 173 -5.21 -0.09 18.19
C VAL A 173 -5.86 1.29 18.34
N GLY A 174 -6.35 1.82 17.24
CA GLY A 174 -7.03 3.12 17.24
C GLY A 174 -8.47 3.02 17.75
N SER A 175 -9.15 4.16 17.82
CA SER A 175 -10.47 4.31 18.45
C SER A 175 -11.59 3.44 17.84
N ASN A 176 -11.49 3.09 16.57
CA ASN A 176 -12.43 2.18 15.88
C ASN A 176 -11.86 0.77 15.70
N GLY A 177 -10.66 0.51 16.25
CA GLY A 177 -9.98 -0.75 16.11
C GLY A 177 -10.64 -1.85 16.94
N PHE A 178 -10.88 -2.98 16.30
CA PHE A 178 -11.37 -4.20 16.93
C PHE A 178 -10.45 -5.36 16.58
N VAL A 179 -9.82 -5.94 17.58
CA VAL A 179 -8.94 -7.10 17.42
C VAL A 179 -9.49 -8.25 18.23
N ASN A 180 -9.73 -9.39 17.59
CA ASN A 180 -10.24 -10.60 18.21
C ASN A 180 -9.36 -11.79 17.88
N GLY A 181 -8.77 -12.42 18.89
CA GLY A 181 -7.96 -13.61 18.72
C GLY A 181 -6.73 -13.69 19.60
N GLU A 182 -5.70 -14.38 19.13
CA GLU A 182 -4.42 -14.53 19.83
C GLU A 182 -3.45 -13.42 19.41
N ILE A 183 -2.95 -12.68 20.38
CA ILE A 183 -2.10 -11.52 20.14
C ILE A 183 -0.74 -11.75 20.79
N SER A 184 0.31 -11.79 19.98
CA SER A 184 1.71 -11.85 20.43
C SER A 184 2.41 -10.55 20.10
N VAL A 185 2.71 -9.72 21.10
CA VAL A 185 3.28 -8.39 20.86
C VAL A 185 4.37 -8.04 21.88
N LYS A 186 5.32 -7.21 21.47
CA LYS A 186 6.31 -6.66 22.39
C LYS A 186 5.74 -5.44 23.13
N ASN A 187 5.10 -4.53 22.38
CA ASN A 187 4.45 -3.36 22.94
C ASN A 187 3.05 -3.20 22.35
N ILE A 188 2.10 -2.77 23.18
CA ILE A 188 0.76 -2.45 22.74
C ILE A 188 0.40 -1.03 23.13
N LYS A 189 -0.21 -0.31 22.21
CA LYS A 189 -0.84 0.99 22.45
C LYS A 189 -2.29 0.90 22.01
N THR A 190 -3.21 1.21 22.90
CA THR A 190 -4.64 1.26 22.57
C THR A 190 -5.15 2.66 22.82
N ASP A 191 -5.76 3.28 21.83
CA ASP A 191 -6.42 4.58 21.95
C ASP A 191 -7.82 4.39 22.55
N GLU A 192 -8.39 5.48 23.05
CA GLU A 192 -9.73 5.48 23.63
C GLU A 192 -10.77 5.01 22.60
N GLY A 193 -11.58 4.01 22.94
CA GLY A 193 -12.55 3.35 22.07
C GLY A 193 -12.06 2.08 21.38
N GLY A 194 -10.75 1.83 21.31
CA GLY A 194 -10.20 0.60 20.78
C GLY A 194 -10.56 -0.62 21.64
N ARG A 195 -10.87 -1.74 21.00
CA ARG A 195 -11.26 -2.99 21.67
C ARG A 195 -10.35 -4.14 21.27
N VAL A 196 -9.83 -4.82 22.25
CA VAL A 196 -9.00 -6.01 22.09
C VAL A 196 -9.62 -7.15 22.89
N ILE A 197 -9.96 -8.24 22.22
CA ILE A 197 -10.58 -9.43 22.83
C ILE A 197 -9.73 -10.64 22.45
N GLY A 198 -9.34 -11.44 23.43
CA GLY A 198 -8.59 -12.67 23.19
C GLY A 198 -7.45 -12.86 24.17
N SER A 199 -6.55 -13.77 23.82
CA SER A 199 -5.36 -14.08 24.61
C SER A 199 -4.20 -13.21 24.18
N MET A 200 -3.52 -12.61 25.16
CA MET A 200 -2.31 -11.82 24.93
C MET A 200 -1.10 -12.58 25.44
N ALA A 201 -0.08 -12.70 24.59
CA ALA A 201 1.23 -13.22 24.94
C ALA A 201 2.32 -12.21 24.62
N MET A 202 3.43 -12.24 25.34
CA MET A 202 4.60 -11.47 24.99
C MET A 202 5.25 -12.09 23.76
N TYR A 203 5.64 -11.26 22.78
CA TYR A 203 6.32 -11.74 21.59
C TYR A 203 7.71 -12.28 21.95
N GLU A 204 7.89 -13.56 21.76
CA GLU A 204 9.21 -14.20 21.78
C GLU A 204 9.68 -14.36 20.34
N ALA A 205 10.84 -13.78 20.02
CA ALA A 205 11.44 -13.98 18.70
C ALA A 205 11.68 -15.49 18.50
N PRO A 206 11.35 -16.05 17.32
CA PRO A 206 11.67 -17.43 17.04
C PRO A 206 13.17 -17.64 17.23
N THR A 207 13.54 -18.46 18.19
CA THR A 207 14.95 -18.86 18.37
C THR A 207 15.40 -19.54 17.08
N PRO A 208 16.49 -19.09 16.44
CA PRO A 208 16.99 -19.79 15.28
C PRO A 208 17.28 -21.24 15.67
N PRO A 209 16.97 -22.22 14.81
CA PRO A 209 17.25 -23.61 15.12
C PRO A 209 18.74 -23.75 15.48
N PRO A 210 19.08 -24.53 16.51
CA PRO A 210 20.45 -24.64 16.95
C PRO A 210 21.32 -25.06 15.74
N THR A 211 22.23 -24.19 15.38
CA THR A 211 23.22 -24.47 14.35
C THR A 211 23.96 -25.71 14.80
N LYS A 212 23.76 -26.84 14.12
CA LYS A 212 24.57 -28.03 14.33
C LYS A 212 26.01 -27.62 14.04
N ILE A 213 26.74 -27.37 15.10
CA ILE A 213 28.21 -27.22 15.02
C ILE A 213 28.70 -28.52 14.43
N LYS A 214 29.14 -28.51 13.17
CA LYS A 214 29.93 -29.56 12.61
C LYS A 214 31.16 -29.64 13.51
N LYS A 215 31.26 -30.69 14.31
CA LYS A 215 32.51 -31.04 14.94
C LYS A 215 33.50 -31.23 13.80
N GLU A 216 34.48 -30.37 13.75
CA GLU A 216 35.70 -30.54 12.96
C GLU A 216 36.36 -31.84 13.42
N PRO A 217 36.73 -32.76 12.53
CA PRO A 217 37.42 -33.97 12.95
C PRO A 217 38.76 -33.55 13.55
N GLU A 218 38.98 -33.90 14.82
CA GLU A 218 40.30 -33.85 15.46
C GLU A 218 41.29 -34.61 14.59
N MET A 219 42.28 -33.92 14.04
CA MET A 219 43.45 -34.56 13.46
C MET A 219 44.22 -35.24 14.59
N ILE A 220 44.16 -36.56 14.58
CA ILE A 220 45.03 -37.39 15.42
C ILE A 220 46.44 -37.34 14.79
N ASP A 221 47.33 -36.56 15.40
CA ASP A 221 48.76 -36.64 15.10
C ASP A 221 49.25 -38.06 15.41
N ALA A 222 49.48 -38.82 14.38
CA ALA A 222 50.19 -40.10 14.50
C ALA A 222 51.68 -39.81 14.73
N VAL A 223 52.11 -39.88 15.99
CA VAL A 223 53.53 -39.93 16.34
C VAL A 223 54.08 -41.29 15.86
N ILE A 224 54.88 -41.23 14.82
CA ILE A 224 55.70 -42.38 14.41
C ILE A 224 56.96 -42.32 15.25
N GLU A 225 57.07 -43.18 16.26
CA GLU A 225 58.33 -43.51 16.89
C GLU A 225 59.08 -44.54 16.03
N ASN A 226 60.36 -44.25 15.79
CA ASN A 226 61.28 -45.08 15.09
C ASN A 226 62.20 -45.72 16.13
#